data_db22a908eb7558abfc46e24dfe302cec
#
_entry.id   db22a908eb7558abfc46e24dfe302cec
#
_cell.length_a   1.000
_cell.length_b   1.000
_cell.length_c   1.000
_cell.angle_alpha   90.00
_cell.angle_beta   90.00
_cell.angle_gamma   90.00
#
_symmetry.space_group_name_H-M   'P 1'
#
loop_
_entity.id
_entity.type
_entity.pdbx_description
1 polymer ?
#
loop_
_entity_poly.entity_id
_entity_poly.type
_entity_poly.pdbx_seq_one_letter_code
_entity_poly.pdbx_strand_id
1 'polypeptide(L)'
;ALSTTEDPERSSIPFDKDRNGFVMGEGAGVLVIESLEHAQKRGANILAEIVGYGSNCDAYHMTTPTPDGSGAAKAIKLAINEAGIKPEDVDYVNAHGTSTPANEKGESGAIVSVLGKEVPVSSTKSFTGHLLGAAGAVEAIATIEAIRHSYVPKTAGTKELSDYIEANVVYGQGQEADIKYAISNTFGFGGHNAVLAFKRWED
;
A
#
# COMPACT_ATOMS: atom_id res chain seq x y z
N ALA A 1 -13.84 7.55 9.25
CA ALA A 1 -14.76 6.87 10.14
C ALA A 1 -14.04 5.75 10.88
N LEU A 2 -14.12 5.74 12.21
CA LEU A 2 -13.60 4.67 13.04
C LEU A 2 -14.48 3.44 12.92
N SER A 3 -13.89 2.25 13.05
CA SER A 3 -14.63 1.00 13.16
C SER A 3 -15.51 1.00 14.41
N THR A 4 -16.72 0.51 14.27
CA THR A 4 -17.70 0.38 15.36
C THR A 4 -17.98 -1.08 15.71
N THR A 5 -17.20 -1.99 15.14
CA THR A 5 -17.35 -3.43 15.40
C THR A 5 -16.86 -3.77 16.81
N GLU A 6 -17.60 -4.62 17.50
CA GLU A 6 -17.24 -5.10 18.84
C GLU A 6 -16.30 -6.33 18.80
N ASP A 7 -16.24 -7.01 17.65
CA ASP A 7 -15.34 -8.14 17.44
C ASP A 7 -13.94 -7.64 17.06
N PRO A 8 -12.94 -7.77 17.94
CA PRO A 8 -11.59 -7.28 17.66
C PRO A 8 -10.92 -7.98 16.47
N GLU A 9 -11.28 -9.23 16.17
CA GLU A 9 -10.73 -9.96 15.01
C GLU A 9 -11.33 -9.49 13.67
N ARG A 10 -12.44 -8.75 13.74
CA ARG A 10 -13.16 -8.19 12.57
C ARG A 10 -13.14 -6.66 12.54
N SER A 11 -12.33 -6.02 13.36
CA SER A 11 -12.31 -4.57 13.49
C SER A 11 -11.53 -3.86 12.38
N SER A 12 -10.42 -4.46 11.91
CA SER A 12 -9.63 -3.95 10.77
C SER A 12 -9.56 -5.03 9.70
N ILE A 13 -10.46 -4.95 8.71
CA ILE A 13 -10.68 -5.95 7.65
C ILE A 13 -10.73 -5.27 6.27
N PRO A 14 -9.60 -4.71 5.81
CA PRO A 14 -9.56 -4.02 4.53
C PRO A 14 -10.13 -4.88 3.38
N PHE A 15 -10.87 -4.24 2.48
CA PHE A 15 -11.53 -4.83 1.31
C PHE A 15 -12.70 -5.79 1.60
N ASP A 16 -12.89 -6.22 2.86
CA ASP A 16 -14.00 -7.10 3.25
C ASP A 16 -15.36 -6.42 3.05
N LYS A 17 -16.38 -7.19 2.70
CA LYS A 17 -17.74 -6.67 2.50
C LYS A 17 -18.35 -6.07 3.78
N ASP A 18 -17.97 -6.60 4.95
CA ASP A 18 -18.50 -6.19 6.25
C ASP A 18 -17.68 -5.08 6.92
N ARG A 19 -16.63 -4.54 6.26
CA ARG A 19 -15.83 -3.46 6.81
C ARG A 19 -16.65 -2.20 7.03
N ASN A 20 -16.38 -1.49 8.12
CA ASN A 20 -17.18 -0.32 8.48
C ASN A 20 -16.36 0.90 8.95
N GLY A 21 -15.05 0.79 8.97
CA GLY A 21 -14.17 1.87 9.43
C GLY A 21 -12.77 1.38 9.76
N PHE A 22 -11.87 2.31 10.01
CA PHE A 22 -10.50 2.01 10.39
C PHE A 22 -10.34 1.87 11.91
N VAL A 23 -9.32 1.14 12.32
CA VAL A 23 -8.87 1.04 13.72
C VAL A 23 -7.62 1.91 13.87
N MET A 24 -7.59 2.79 14.86
CA MET A 24 -6.36 3.54 15.16
C MET A 24 -5.31 2.61 15.76
N GLY A 25 -4.16 2.56 15.11
CA GLY A 25 -2.95 1.94 15.65
C GLY A 25 -1.99 2.99 16.20
N GLU A 26 -0.97 2.55 16.91
CA GLU A 26 0.12 3.40 17.38
C GLU A 26 1.48 2.76 17.06
N GLY A 27 2.48 3.61 16.81
CA GLY A 27 3.81 3.15 16.50
C GLY A 27 4.69 4.23 15.89
N ALA A 28 5.90 3.85 15.57
CA ALA A 28 6.86 4.69 14.86
C ALA A 28 7.67 3.82 13.89
N GLY A 29 8.12 4.42 12.79
CA GLY A 29 9.02 3.77 11.83
C GLY A 29 10.09 4.77 11.39
N VAL A 30 11.32 4.28 11.23
CA VAL A 30 12.47 5.05 10.74
C VAL A 30 13.16 4.24 9.66
N LEU A 31 13.38 4.86 8.51
CA LEU A 31 14.19 4.31 7.42
C LEU A 31 15.46 5.15 7.30
N VAL A 32 16.61 4.48 7.21
CA VAL A 32 17.88 5.14 6.85
C VAL A 32 17.99 5.15 5.34
N ILE A 33 17.91 6.33 4.76
CA ILE A 33 17.98 6.53 3.30
C ILE A 33 19.33 7.17 2.99
N GLU A 34 20.05 6.58 2.04
CA GLU A 34 21.38 7.00 1.64
C GLU A 34 21.50 7.02 0.11
N SER A 35 22.40 7.82 -0.41
CA SER A 35 22.81 7.64 -1.80
C SER A 35 23.53 6.30 -1.98
N LEU A 36 23.38 5.68 -3.15
CA LEU A 36 24.03 4.41 -3.45
C LEU A 36 25.56 4.48 -3.21
N GLU A 37 26.19 5.55 -3.65
CA GLU A 37 27.63 5.75 -3.45
C GLU A 37 28.05 5.77 -1.97
N HIS A 38 27.23 6.43 -1.12
CA HIS A 38 27.50 6.50 0.32
C HIS A 38 27.33 5.13 0.96
N ALA A 39 26.24 4.44 0.66
CA ALA A 39 25.97 3.09 1.17
C ALA A 39 27.05 2.10 0.79
N GLN A 40 27.47 2.06 -0.48
CA GLN A 40 28.54 1.19 -0.98
C GLN A 40 29.89 1.52 -0.34
N LYS A 41 30.25 2.82 -0.25
CA LYS A 41 31.53 3.25 0.32
C LYS A 41 31.74 2.80 1.77
N ARG A 42 30.66 2.72 2.56
CA ARG A 42 30.74 2.24 3.94
C ARG A 42 30.45 0.74 4.12
N GLY A 43 30.20 0.01 3.01
CA GLY A 43 29.88 -1.42 3.06
C GLY A 43 28.50 -1.71 3.68
N ALA A 44 27.52 -0.85 3.43
CA ALA A 44 26.17 -1.04 3.95
C ALA A 44 25.52 -2.30 3.38
N ASN A 45 24.74 -2.99 4.20
CA ASN A 45 23.78 -3.98 3.73
C ASN A 45 22.56 -3.25 3.16
N ILE A 46 22.48 -3.12 1.84
CA ILE A 46 21.37 -2.44 1.15
C ILE A 46 20.18 -3.39 1.12
N LEU A 47 19.03 -2.94 1.60
CA LEU A 47 17.83 -3.77 1.72
C LEU A 47 16.93 -3.69 0.48
N ALA A 48 16.82 -2.51 -0.10
CA ALA A 48 16.06 -2.21 -1.32
C ALA A 48 16.47 -0.84 -1.87
N GLU A 49 16.03 -0.53 -3.07
CA GLU A 49 16.12 0.81 -3.67
C GLU A 49 14.76 1.50 -3.64
N ILE A 50 14.72 2.79 -3.30
CA ILE A 50 13.57 3.65 -3.60
C ILE A 50 13.79 4.21 -4.99
N VAL A 51 12.99 3.76 -5.96
CA VAL A 51 13.18 4.08 -7.37
C VAL A 51 12.17 5.07 -7.91
N GLY A 52 11.09 5.32 -7.19
CA GLY A 52 10.08 6.27 -7.63
C GLY A 52 9.20 6.81 -6.50
N TYR A 53 8.71 8.02 -6.72
CA TYR A 53 7.80 8.72 -5.82
C TYR A 53 6.71 9.42 -6.63
N GLY A 54 5.46 9.23 -6.25
CA GLY A 54 4.33 9.94 -6.83
C GLY A 54 3.56 10.68 -5.76
N SER A 55 3.32 11.97 -5.96
CA SER A 55 2.52 12.77 -5.03
C SER A 55 1.59 13.72 -5.76
N ASN A 56 0.39 13.85 -5.23
CA ASN A 56 -0.60 14.84 -5.67
C ASN A 56 -1.61 15.14 -4.57
N CYS A 57 -2.60 15.95 -4.90
CA CYS A 57 -3.73 16.24 -4.02
C CYS A 57 -5.02 16.11 -4.81
N ASP A 58 -6.04 15.48 -4.21
CA ASP A 58 -7.38 15.36 -4.80
C ASP A 58 -8.08 16.70 -4.94
N ALA A 59 -7.86 17.63 -4.00
CA ALA A 59 -8.56 18.91 -3.89
C ALA A 59 -10.10 18.74 -3.91
N TYR A 60 -10.61 17.64 -3.36
CA TYR A 60 -12.01 17.25 -3.38
C TYR A 60 -12.73 17.51 -2.05
N HIS A 61 -12.24 16.90 -0.96
CA HIS A 61 -12.84 17.00 0.36
C HIS A 61 -11.77 16.84 1.44
N MET A 62 -11.99 17.41 2.64
CA MET A 62 -10.97 17.39 3.67
C MET A 62 -10.69 16.02 4.30
N THR A 63 -11.59 15.04 4.17
CA THR A 63 -11.38 13.70 4.74
C THR A 63 -11.74 12.54 3.82
N THR A 64 -12.48 12.82 2.73
CA THR A 64 -12.96 11.77 1.81
C THR A 64 -12.16 11.82 0.52
N PRO A 65 -11.59 10.70 0.05
CA PRO A 65 -10.92 10.64 -1.25
C PRO A 65 -11.91 10.86 -2.39
N THR A 66 -11.40 11.18 -3.58
CA THR A 66 -12.24 11.23 -4.80
C THR A 66 -12.93 9.89 -5.02
N PRO A 67 -14.25 9.87 -5.24
CA PRO A 67 -15.00 8.60 -5.37
C PRO A 67 -14.57 7.73 -6.54
N ASP A 68 -13.99 8.32 -7.58
CA ASP A 68 -13.49 7.66 -8.79
C ASP A 68 -12.04 7.18 -8.66
N GLY A 69 -11.35 7.48 -7.55
CA GLY A 69 -9.95 7.11 -7.32
C GLY A 69 -8.95 7.78 -8.27
N SER A 70 -9.35 8.83 -9.01
CA SER A 70 -8.49 9.47 -10.01
C SER A 70 -7.20 10.05 -9.45
N GLY A 71 -7.24 10.64 -8.23
CA GLY A 71 -6.07 11.13 -7.54
C GLY A 71 -5.08 10.02 -7.19
N ALA A 72 -5.59 8.92 -6.61
CA ALA A 72 -4.79 7.74 -6.31
C ALA A 72 -4.15 7.15 -7.58
N ALA A 73 -4.94 6.97 -8.66
CA ALA A 73 -4.43 6.48 -9.94
C ALA A 73 -3.32 7.37 -10.51
N LYS A 74 -3.46 8.70 -10.37
CA LYS A 74 -2.44 9.65 -10.82
C LYS A 74 -1.16 9.53 -9.98
N ALA A 75 -1.26 9.36 -8.66
CA ALA A 75 -0.10 9.18 -7.79
C ALA A 75 0.65 7.88 -8.12
N ILE A 76 -0.06 6.77 -8.37
CA ILE A 76 0.53 5.51 -8.81
C ILE A 76 1.27 5.71 -10.13
N LYS A 77 0.65 6.34 -11.15
CA LYS A 77 1.29 6.62 -12.44
C LYS A 77 2.56 7.47 -12.30
N LEU A 78 2.53 8.47 -11.42
CA LEU A 78 3.71 9.31 -11.17
C LEU A 78 4.87 8.49 -10.61
N ALA A 79 4.62 7.63 -9.61
CA ALA A 79 5.65 6.80 -8.99
C ALA A 79 6.28 5.80 -9.98
N ILE A 80 5.48 5.08 -10.77
CA ILE A 80 6.00 4.13 -11.75
C ILE A 80 6.71 4.82 -12.91
N ASN A 81 6.25 6.00 -13.34
CA ASN A 81 6.92 6.79 -14.37
C ASN A 81 8.29 7.30 -13.88
N GLU A 82 8.40 7.79 -12.64
CA GLU A 82 9.67 8.20 -12.05
C GLU A 82 10.63 7.02 -11.90
N ALA A 83 10.10 5.84 -11.53
CA ALA A 83 10.88 4.61 -11.49
C ALA A 83 11.35 4.12 -12.86
N GLY A 84 10.82 4.66 -13.96
CA GLY A 84 11.15 4.23 -15.31
C GLY A 84 10.66 2.82 -15.65
N ILE A 85 9.61 2.34 -14.97
CA ILE A 85 9.03 1.00 -15.16
C ILE A 85 7.65 1.08 -15.81
N LYS A 86 7.19 -0.04 -16.31
CA LYS A 86 5.85 -0.20 -16.86
C LYS A 86 4.88 -0.70 -15.79
N PRO A 87 3.57 -0.49 -15.97
CA PRO A 87 2.56 -1.04 -15.05
C PRO A 87 2.69 -2.54 -14.77
N GLU A 88 3.00 -3.32 -15.80
CA GLU A 88 3.18 -4.78 -15.74
C GLU A 88 4.43 -5.24 -15.00
N ASP A 89 5.38 -4.34 -14.72
CA ASP A 89 6.59 -4.64 -13.95
C ASP A 89 6.35 -4.61 -12.43
N VAL A 90 5.18 -4.12 -11.98
CA VAL A 90 4.85 -4.05 -10.55
C VAL A 90 4.34 -5.41 -10.09
N ASP A 91 5.06 -6.05 -9.18
CA ASP A 91 4.79 -7.40 -8.69
C ASP A 91 3.96 -7.43 -7.41
N TYR A 92 3.87 -6.31 -6.67
CA TYR A 92 3.14 -6.21 -5.42
C TYR A 92 2.70 -4.79 -5.08
N VAL A 93 1.51 -4.65 -4.51
CA VAL A 93 0.98 -3.39 -3.96
C VAL A 93 0.67 -3.56 -2.46
N ASN A 94 1.39 -2.82 -1.62
CA ASN A 94 0.95 -2.57 -0.25
C ASN A 94 -0.03 -1.41 -0.29
N ALA A 95 -1.31 -1.72 -0.21
CA ALA A 95 -2.38 -0.77 -0.35
C ALA A 95 -2.55 0.11 0.88
N HIS A 96 -3.08 1.32 0.67
CA HIS A 96 -3.52 2.16 1.79
C HIS A 96 -4.56 1.43 2.64
N GLY A 97 -5.56 0.80 2.04
CA GLY A 97 -6.44 -0.21 2.62
C GLY A 97 -6.80 0.00 4.09
N THR A 98 -7.62 1.01 4.38
CA THR A 98 -7.92 1.45 5.75
C THR A 98 -9.08 0.71 6.42
N SER A 99 -9.74 -0.23 5.73
CA SER A 99 -10.99 -0.85 6.18
C SER A 99 -12.20 0.11 6.12
N THR A 100 -12.15 1.12 5.25
CA THR A 100 -13.26 2.05 5.03
C THR A 100 -13.90 1.85 3.66
N PRO A 101 -15.23 1.83 3.54
CA PRO A 101 -15.90 1.64 2.25
C PRO A 101 -15.44 2.63 1.16
N ALA A 102 -15.27 3.90 1.53
CA ALA A 102 -14.93 4.95 0.58
C ALA A 102 -13.51 4.81 0.01
N ASN A 103 -12.52 4.51 0.88
CA ASN A 103 -11.14 4.37 0.43
C ASN A 103 -10.98 3.19 -0.52
N GLU A 104 -11.37 1.98 -0.09
CA GLU A 104 -11.07 0.78 -0.88
C GLU A 104 -11.81 0.72 -2.20
N LYS A 105 -12.98 1.35 -2.31
CA LYS A 105 -13.67 1.46 -3.59
C LYS A 105 -12.84 2.27 -4.60
N GLY A 106 -12.38 3.43 -4.20
CA GLY A 106 -11.54 4.29 -5.04
C GLY A 106 -10.17 3.68 -5.31
N GLU A 107 -9.53 3.14 -4.28
CA GLU A 107 -8.20 2.53 -4.38
C GLU A 107 -8.18 1.28 -5.26
N SER A 108 -9.14 0.36 -5.09
CA SER A 108 -9.27 -0.82 -5.95
C SER A 108 -9.42 -0.43 -7.43
N GLY A 109 -10.29 0.54 -7.72
CA GLY A 109 -10.46 1.07 -9.07
C GLY A 109 -9.18 1.73 -9.61
N ALA A 110 -8.49 2.51 -8.78
CA ALA A 110 -7.23 3.15 -9.14
C ALA A 110 -6.14 2.12 -9.49
N ILE A 111 -5.93 1.11 -8.64
CA ILE A 111 -4.96 0.03 -8.86
C ILE A 111 -5.27 -0.68 -10.17
N VAL A 112 -6.49 -1.13 -10.36
CA VAL A 112 -6.91 -1.87 -11.58
C VAL A 112 -6.77 -1.02 -12.84
N SER A 113 -7.11 0.27 -12.77
CA SER A 113 -7.02 1.17 -13.93
C SER A 113 -5.59 1.43 -14.40
N VAL A 114 -4.61 1.29 -13.51
CA VAL A 114 -3.19 1.57 -13.80
C VAL A 114 -2.39 0.30 -13.99
N LEU A 115 -2.56 -0.69 -13.11
CA LEU A 115 -1.71 -1.89 -13.03
C LEU A 115 -2.41 -3.15 -13.57
N GLY A 116 -3.72 -3.08 -13.85
CA GLY A 116 -4.50 -4.26 -14.20
C GLY A 116 -4.99 -5.03 -12.98
N LYS A 117 -5.61 -6.19 -13.24
CA LYS A 117 -6.28 -7.00 -12.21
C LYS A 117 -5.40 -8.10 -11.59
N GLU A 118 -4.23 -8.35 -12.15
CA GLU A 118 -3.43 -9.53 -11.80
C GLU A 118 -2.44 -9.25 -10.66
N VAL A 119 -2.03 -7.99 -10.47
CA VAL A 119 -1.05 -7.63 -9.44
C VAL A 119 -1.56 -7.96 -8.03
N PRO A 120 -0.81 -8.72 -7.22
CA PRO A 120 -1.18 -9.00 -5.84
C PRO A 120 -1.24 -7.73 -4.99
N VAL A 121 -2.32 -7.60 -4.22
CA VAL A 121 -2.58 -6.45 -3.35
C VAL A 121 -2.83 -6.93 -1.94
N SER A 122 -2.22 -6.33 -0.94
CA SER A 122 -2.61 -6.54 0.45
C SER A 122 -2.55 -5.26 1.26
N SER A 123 -3.24 -5.23 2.40
CA SER A 123 -3.13 -4.14 3.35
C SER A 123 -2.60 -4.63 4.68
N THR A 124 -1.43 -4.14 5.06
CA THR A 124 -0.81 -4.43 6.36
C THR A 124 -1.52 -3.76 7.53
N LYS A 125 -2.40 -2.78 7.26
CA LYS A 125 -3.29 -2.19 8.30
C LYS A 125 -4.27 -3.21 8.89
N SER A 126 -4.45 -4.35 8.25
CA SER A 126 -5.16 -5.49 8.83
C SER A 126 -4.48 -6.07 10.08
N PHE A 127 -3.17 -5.88 10.23
CA PHE A 127 -2.39 -6.31 11.40
C PHE A 127 -2.11 -5.17 12.38
N THR A 128 -1.80 -3.99 11.86
CA THR A 128 -1.30 -2.86 12.65
C THR A 128 -2.37 -1.86 13.04
N GLY A 129 -3.53 -1.90 12.40
CA GLY A 129 -4.43 -0.76 12.39
C GLY A 129 -3.83 0.39 11.55
N HIS A 130 -4.45 1.54 11.59
CA HIS A 130 -3.99 2.74 10.90
C HIS A 130 -3.16 3.61 11.83
N LEU A 131 -1.85 3.65 11.64
CA LEU A 131 -0.91 4.38 12.49
C LEU A 131 -0.83 5.88 12.14
N LEU A 132 -1.72 6.38 11.29
CA LEU A 132 -1.76 7.79 10.86
C LEU A 132 -0.38 8.26 10.33
N GLY A 133 0.29 9.17 11.02
CA GLY A 133 1.59 9.71 10.60
C GLY A 133 2.72 8.68 10.52
N ALA A 134 2.63 7.57 11.26
CA ALA A 134 3.63 6.49 11.20
C ALA A 134 3.34 5.44 10.12
N ALA A 135 2.11 5.43 9.55
CA ALA A 135 1.66 4.39 8.62
C ALA A 135 2.61 4.22 7.43
N GLY A 136 2.98 5.32 6.77
CA GLY A 136 3.83 5.25 5.58
C GLY A 136 5.20 4.64 5.84
N ALA A 137 5.82 4.92 6.99
CA ALA A 137 7.12 4.34 7.34
C ALA A 137 7.02 2.84 7.65
N VAL A 138 6.00 2.44 8.40
CA VAL A 138 5.78 1.01 8.75
C VAL A 138 5.41 0.21 7.50
N GLU A 139 4.58 0.76 6.62
CA GLU A 139 4.19 0.11 5.36
C GLU A 139 5.36 0.03 4.37
N ALA A 140 6.22 1.04 4.31
CA ALA A 140 7.46 0.97 3.54
C ALA A 140 8.37 -0.16 4.03
N ILE A 141 8.55 -0.31 5.36
CA ILE A 141 9.31 -1.42 5.94
C ILE A 141 8.67 -2.77 5.56
N ALA A 142 7.35 -2.91 5.72
CA ALA A 142 6.66 -4.14 5.36
C ALA A 142 6.78 -4.47 3.86
N THR A 143 6.76 -3.46 2.99
CA THR A 143 6.96 -3.63 1.55
C THR A 143 8.39 -4.09 1.22
N ILE A 144 9.39 -3.50 1.87
CA ILE A 144 10.79 -3.91 1.72
C ILE A 144 10.98 -5.36 2.20
N GLU A 145 10.38 -5.73 3.33
CA GLU A 145 10.45 -7.12 3.83
C GLU A 145 9.72 -8.11 2.92
N ALA A 146 8.60 -7.71 2.29
CA ALA A 146 7.93 -8.53 1.27
C ALA A 146 8.86 -8.82 0.07
N ILE A 147 9.59 -7.81 -0.41
CA ILE A 147 10.60 -7.95 -1.46
C ILE A 147 11.72 -8.90 -1.02
N ARG A 148 12.29 -8.69 0.17
CA ARG A 148 13.42 -9.47 0.70
C ARG A 148 13.11 -10.93 0.93
N HIS A 149 11.87 -11.22 1.32
CA HIS A 149 11.42 -12.58 1.61
C HIS A 149 10.66 -13.24 0.46
N SER A 150 10.51 -12.54 -0.68
CA SER A 150 9.72 -13.04 -1.83
C SER A 150 8.34 -13.52 -1.39
N TYR A 151 7.66 -12.73 -0.57
CA TYR A 151 6.41 -13.12 0.06
C TYR A 151 5.43 -11.96 0.18
N VAL A 152 4.21 -12.13 -0.36
CA VAL A 152 3.11 -11.19 -0.21
C VAL A 152 2.33 -11.54 1.05
N PRO A 153 2.29 -10.66 2.07
CA PRO A 153 1.51 -10.90 3.27
C PRO A 153 0.01 -10.86 2.94
N LYS A 154 -0.77 -11.64 3.69
CA LYS A 154 -2.23 -11.59 3.56
C LYS A 154 -2.81 -10.30 4.13
N THR A 155 -4.00 -9.91 3.68
CA THR A 155 -4.88 -9.00 4.38
C THR A 155 -5.61 -9.81 5.46
N ALA A 156 -5.23 -9.61 6.73
CA ALA A 156 -5.76 -10.39 7.84
C ALA A 156 -7.23 -10.04 8.12
N GLY A 157 -7.98 -10.98 8.71
CA GLY A 157 -9.38 -10.79 9.07
C GLY A 157 -10.36 -10.75 7.89
N THR A 158 -9.91 -10.41 6.69
CA THR A 158 -10.74 -10.41 5.47
C THR A 158 -11.14 -11.83 5.11
N LYS A 159 -12.44 -12.05 4.89
CA LYS A 159 -13.04 -13.35 4.58
C LYS A 159 -13.74 -13.36 3.23
N GLU A 160 -14.36 -12.25 2.86
CA GLU A 160 -15.10 -12.10 1.62
C GLU A 160 -15.00 -10.66 1.11
N LEU A 161 -14.60 -10.48 -0.13
CA LEU A 161 -14.45 -9.16 -0.72
C LEU A 161 -15.81 -8.52 -1.02
N SER A 162 -15.89 -7.18 -0.97
CA SER A 162 -17.07 -6.48 -1.49
C SER A 162 -17.16 -6.64 -3.00
N ASP A 163 -18.36 -6.72 -3.54
CA ASP A 163 -18.65 -6.96 -4.97
C ASP A 163 -17.95 -5.99 -5.95
N TYR A 164 -17.65 -4.78 -5.48
CA TYR A 164 -16.98 -3.75 -6.27
C TYR A 164 -15.45 -3.71 -6.11
N ILE A 165 -14.86 -4.65 -5.38
CA ILE A 165 -13.41 -4.80 -5.30
C ILE A 165 -12.95 -5.68 -6.45
N GLU A 166 -12.26 -5.06 -7.41
CA GLU A 166 -11.75 -5.73 -8.60
C GLU A 166 -10.25 -6.05 -8.53
N ALA A 167 -9.54 -5.47 -7.56
CA ALA A 167 -8.13 -5.74 -7.33
C ALA A 167 -7.90 -7.16 -6.80
N ASN A 168 -6.76 -7.75 -7.15
CA ASN A 168 -6.35 -9.09 -6.70
C ASN A 168 -5.87 -9.07 -5.24
N VAL A 169 -6.81 -8.97 -4.31
CA VAL A 169 -6.50 -8.89 -2.88
C VAL A 169 -6.10 -10.26 -2.35
N VAL A 170 -4.91 -10.33 -1.75
CA VAL A 170 -4.41 -11.52 -1.05
C VAL A 170 -4.99 -11.56 0.35
N TYR A 171 -5.83 -12.54 0.65
CA TYR A 171 -6.46 -12.76 1.96
C TYR A 171 -6.53 -14.25 2.31
N GLY A 172 -6.96 -14.57 3.54
CA GLY A 172 -6.92 -15.96 4.04
C GLY A 172 -5.50 -16.41 4.33
N GLN A 173 -4.67 -16.56 3.32
CA GLN A 173 -3.26 -16.95 3.43
C GLN A 173 -2.41 -16.03 2.54
N GLY A 174 -1.20 -15.69 3.00
CA GLY A 174 -0.22 -15.01 2.17
C GLY A 174 0.40 -15.97 1.14
N GLN A 175 1.14 -15.45 0.19
CA GLN A 175 1.68 -16.24 -0.92
C GLN A 175 3.13 -15.90 -1.23
N GLU A 176 3.89 -16.90 -1.66
CA GLU A 176 5.20 -16.69 -2.26
C GLU A 176 5.05 -15.97 -3.60
N ALA A 177 5.93 -15.03 -3.87
CA ALA A 177 5.98 -14.28 -5.13
C ALA A 177 7.40 -13.78 -5.39
N ASP A 178 7.86 -13.84 -6.63
CA ASP A 178 9.11 -13.20 -7.03
C ASP A 178 8.84 -11.69 -7.20
N ILE A 179 9.21 -10.90 -6.20
CA ILE A 179 8.93 -9.46 -6.16
C ILE A 179 10.20 -8.71 -6.52
N LYS A 180 10.22 -8.14 -7.70
CA LYS A 180 11.28 -7.23 -8.14
C LYS A 180 10.93 -5.78 -7.88
N TYR A 181 9.69 -5.39 -8.19
CA TYR A 181 9.16 -4.06 -7.93
C TYR A 181 7.89 -4.12 -7.11
N ALA A 182 7.82 -3.29 -6.08
CA ALA A 182 6.62 -3.14 -5.28
C ALA A 182 6.31 -1.67 -5.04
N ILE A 183 5.02 -1.34 -4.86
CA ILE A 183 4.62 0.01 -4.47
C ILE A 183 3.91 0.00 -3.13
N SER A 184 4.04 1.11 -2.40
CA SER A 184 3.31 1.38 -1.15
C SER A 184 2.48 2.64 -1.31
N ASN A 185 1.16 2.50 -1.13
CA ASN A 185 0.19 3.57 -1.28
C ASN A 185 -0.15 4.23 0.05
N THR A 186 -0.18 5.54 0.08
CA THR A 186 -0.65 6.32 1.23
C THR A 186 -1.58 7.43 0.78
N PHE A 187 -2.84 7.39 1.22
CA PHE A 187 -3.87 8.38 0.88
C PHE A 187 -4.39 9.04 2.16
N GLY A 188 -3.95 10.27 2.39
CA GLY A 188 -4.18 10.99 3.64
C GLY A 188 -5.38 11.95 3.60
N PHE A 189 -5.84 12.35 4.77
CA PHE A 189 -6.78 13.44 4.92
C PHE A 189 -6.25 14.72 4.26
N GLY A 190 -7.15 15.57 3.78
CA GLY A 190 -6.79 16.70 2.94
C GLY A 190 -6.68 16.35 1.45
N GLY A 191 -6.89 15.08 1.08
CA GLY A 191 -6.74 14.58 -0.28
C GLY A 191 -5.28 14.35 -0.70
N HIS A 192 -4.36 14.26 0.26
CA HIS A 192 -2.96 14.00 -0.03
C HIS A 192 -2.76 12.55 -0.45
N ASN A 193 -2.23 12.35 -1.65
CA ASN A 193 -1.86 11.03 -2.16
C ASN A 193 -0.34 10.96 -2.31
N ALA A 194 0.25 9.90 -1.79
CA ALA A 194 1.67 9.59 -1.94
C ALA A 194 1.86 8.11 -2.24
N VAL A 195 2.74 7.79 -3.19
CA VAL A 195 3.09 6.43 -3.56
C VAL A 195 4.60 6.33 -3.65
N LEU A 196 5.18 5.34 -2.99
CA LEU A 196 6.57 4.98 -3.10
C LEU A 196 6.72 3.73 -3.97
N ALA A 197 7.70 3.74 -4.87
CA ALA A 197 8.09 2.56 -5.64
C ALA A 197 9.45 2.06 -5.14
N PHE A 198 9.50 0.77 -4.83
CA PHE A 198 10.68 0.06 -4.35
C PHE A 198 11.12 -0.97 -5.38
N LYS A 199 12.43 -1.17 -5.46
CA LYS A 199 13.04 -2.22 -6.26
C LYS A 199 13.91 -3.11 -5.38
N ARG A 200 13.90 -4.41 -5.65
CA ARG A 200 14.82 -5.36 -5.03
C ARG A 200 16.26 -4.94 -5.32
N TRP A 201 17.08 -4.91 -4.28
CA TRP A 201 18.51 -4.72 -4.44
C TRP A 201 19.14 -6.00 -5.03
N GLU A 202 19.95 -5.82 -6.05
CA GLU A 202 20.75 -6.87 -6.70
C GLU A 202 22.21 -6.39 -6.66
N ASP A 203 23.12 -7.19 -6.05
CA ASP A 203 24.55 -6.89 -5.93
C ASP A 203 25.28 -6.85 -7.30
#